data_5303d98d8db30e0efb03d515d74d38a5
#
_entry.id   5303d98d8db30e0efb03d515d74d38a5
#
_cell.length_a   1.000
_cell.length_b   1.000
_cell.length_c   1.000
_cell.angle_alpha   90.00
_cell.angle_beta   90.00
_cell.angle_gamma   90.00
#
_symmetry.space_group_name_H-M   'P 1'
#
loop_
_entity.id
_entity.type
_entity.pdbx_description
1 polymer ?
#
loop_
_entity_poly.entity_id
_entity_poly.type
_entity_poly.pdbx_seq_one_letter_code
_entity_poly.pdbx_strand_id
1 'polypeptide(L)'
;MHITYDLPVAIDDIIEAKQRLAGRIYKTGMPRSNYFSERCKGEIFLKFENMQRTGSFKIRGAFNKLSSLTDAEKRKGVVACSVGNHAQGVSLSCAMLGIDGKVVMPKGAPKSKVAATCDYSAEVVLHGDNFNDTIAKVSEIVEMEGRIFIPPYDDPKVIAGQGTIGLEIMEDLYDVDNVIVPIGGGGLIAGIAVAIKSINPTIRVIGVQSENVHGMAASFHSGEITTHRTTGTLADGCDVSRPGNLTYEIVRELVDDIVLVSEDEIRNSMIALIQRNKVVTEGAGALACAALLSGKLDQYIQNRKTVSIISGGNIDLSRVSQITGFVDA
;
A
#
# COMPACT_ATOMS: atom_id res chain seq x y z
N MET A 1 -5.02 15.82 22.66
CA MET A 1 -4.04 14.96 23.35
C MET A 1 -4.02 13.65 22.58
N HIS A 2 -2.89 13.19 22.06
CA HIS A 2 -2.80 11.93 21.33
C HIS A 2 -2.55 10.77 22.29
N ILE A 3 -3.10 9.59 21.97
CA ILE A 3 -2.80 8.35 22.68
C ILE A 3 -1.47 7.81 22.16
N THR A 4 -0.57 7.47 23.07
CA THR A 4 0.74 6.90 22.73
C THR A 4 0.70 5.39 23.02
N TYR A 5 1.12 4.61 22.05
CA TYR A 5 1.29 3.17 22.14
C TYR A 5 2.79 2.84 22.20
N ASP A 6 3.17 1.79 22.92
CA ASP A 6 4.55 1.27 22.91
C ASP A 6 4.74 0.37 21.67
N LEU A 7 4.92 1.01 20.52
CA LEU A 7 5.00 0.38 19.21
C LEU A 7 6.20 0.91 18.42
N PRO A 8 6.67 0.18 17.39
CA PRO A 8 7.81 0.57 16.57
C PRO A 8 7.67 1.92 15.84
N VAL A 9 6.45 2.43 15.71
CA VAL A 9 6.11 3.72 15.09
C VAL A 9 5.11 4.44 15.98
N ALA A 10 5.39 5.68 16.32
CA ALA A 10 4.51 6.56 17.08
C ALA A 10 3.83 7.61 16.17
N ILE A 11 2.79 8.28 16.69
CA ILE A 11 2.11 9.37 15.99
C ILE A 11 3.08 10.51 15.63
N ASP A 12 4.06 10.80 16.45
CA ASP A 12 5.06 11.84 16.20
C ASP A 12 5.92 11.52 14.97
N ASP A 13 6.27 10.25 14.73
CA ASP A 13 6.96 9.83 13.49
C ASP A 13 6.13 10.14 12.25
N ILE A 14 4.81 9.97 12.34
CA ILE A 14 3.89 10.23 11.23
C ILE A 14 3.73 11.74 11.00
N ILE A 15 3.68 12.53 12.07
CA ILE A 15 3.64 14.00 11.99
C ILE A 15 4.93 14.53 11.35
N GLU A 16 6.10 14.01 11.75
CA GLU A 16 7.36 14.34 11.08
C GLU A 16 7.37 13.91 9.62
N ALA A 17 6.85 12.71 9.29
CA ALA A 17 6.73 12.25 7.92
C ALA A 17 5.85 13.22 7.10
N LYS A 18 4.72 13.68 7.64
CA LYS A 18 3.87 14.67 7.00
C LYS A 18 4.62 15.97 6.67
N GLN A 19 5.46 16.45 7.59
CA GLN A 19 6.29 17.64 7.35
C GLN A 19 7.29 17.42 6.20
N ARG A 20 7.97 16.25 6.15
CA ARG A 20 8.91 15.91 5.08
C ARG A 20 8.22 15.78 3.72
N LEU A 21 6.98 15.30 3.70
CA LEU A 21 6.19 15.09 2.49
C LEU A 21 5.51 16.36 1.96
N ALA A 22 5.42 17.43 2.75
CA ALA A 22 4.74 18.67 2.40
C ALA A 22 5.30 19.29 1.09
N GLY A 23 4.41 19.53 0.11
CA GLY A 23 4.77 20.06 -1.20
C GLY A 23 5.54 19.09 -2.11
N ARG A 24 5.80 17.85 -1.67
CA ARG A 24 6.52 16.82 -2.43
C ARG A 24 5.60 15.77 -3.06
N ILE A 25 4.49 15.51 -2.41
CA ILE A 25 3.46 14.57 -2.86
C ILE A 25 2.10 15.28 -2.94
N TYR A 26 1.10 14.60 -3.48
CA TYR A 26 -0.26 15.14 -3.51
C TYR A 26 -1.02 14.80 -2.22
N LYS A 27 -1.82 15.74 -1.71
CA LYS A 27 -2.95 15.39 -0.84
C LYS A 27 -4.05 14.89 -1.77
N THR A 28 -4.27 13.57 -1.77
CA THR A 28 -5.22 12.94 -2.69
C THR A 28 -6.67 13.18 -2.26
N GLY A 29 -7.59 13.22 -3.23
CA GLY A 29 -8.99 13.42 -2.96
C GLY A 29 -9.64 12.26 -2.20
N MET A 30 -10.73 12.57 -1.48
CA MET A 30 -11.54 11.59 -0.75
C MET A 30 -13.05 11.85 -0.93
N PRO A 31 -13.58 11.82 -2.18
CA PRO A 31 -14.99 12.08 -2.42
C PRO A 31 -15.89 10.95 -1.90
N ARG A 32 -17.14 11.33 -1.53
CA ARG A 32 -18.21 10.36 -1.27
C ARG A 32 -18.63 9.67 -2.57
N SER A 33 -18.75 8.36 -2.54
CA SER A 33 -19.28 7.57 -3.65
C SER A 33 -20.77 7.29 -3.45
N ASN A 34 -21.62 7.82 -4.34
CA ASN A 34 -23.05 7.54 -4.28
C ASN A 34 -23.33 6.05 -4.48
N TYR A 35 -22.69 5.43 -5.48
CA TYR A 35 -22.89 4.01 -5.78
C TYR A 35 -22.56 3.09 -4.60
N PHE A 36 -21.37 3.23 -4.01
CA PHE A 36 -20.99 2.43 -2.85
C PHE A 36 -21.85 2.76 -1.63
N SER A 37 -22.21 4.02 -1.41
CA SER A 37 -23.06 4.43 -0.29
C SER A 37 -24.45 3.80 -0.36
N GLU A 38 -25.06 3.75 -1.53
CA GLU A 38 -26.37 3.11 -1.73
C GLU A 38 -26.30 1.59 -1.54
N ARG A 39 -25.27 0.95 -2.11
CA ARG A 39 -25.07 -0.51 -2.00
C ARG A 39 -24.80 -0.97 -0.58
N CYS A 40 -24.00 -0.22 0.16
CA CYS A 40 -23.57 -0.53 1.52
C CYS A 40 -24.51 0.02 2.59
N LYS A 41 -25.54 0.80 2.23
CA LYS A 41 -26.45 1.48 3.15
C LYS A 41 -25.73 2.29 4.22
N GLY A 42 -24.63 2.98 3.81
CA GLY A 42 -23.78 3.83 4.65
C GLY A 42 -23.23 5.01 3.85
N GLU A 43 -22.42 5.83 4.46
CA GLU A 43 -21.72 6.92 3.76
C GLU A 43 -20.29 6.45 3.41
N ILE A 44 -20.05 6.12 2.14
CA ILE A 44 -18.76 5.58 1.69
C ILE A 44 -17.96 6.64 0.97
N PHE A 45 -16.74 6.88 1.46
CA PHE A 45 -15.74 7.78 0.89
C PHE A 45 -14.58 6.97 0.32
N LEU A 46 -14.04 7.40 -0.83
CA LEU A 46 -12.95 6.72 -1.53
C LEU A 46 -11.69 7.58 -1.46
N LYS A 47 -10.67 7.16 -0.71
CA LYS A 47 -9.37 7.83 -0.65
C LYS A 47 -8.49 7.39 -1.83
N PHE A 48 -8.24 8.29 -2.78
CA PHE A 48 -7.67 7.98 -4.08
C PHE A 48 -6.13 7.99 -4.10
N GLU A 49 -5.48 7.02 -3.46
CA GLU A 49 -4.02 6.88 -3.55
C GLU A 49 -3.53 6.37 -4.93
N ASN A 50 -4.43 5.84 -5.76
CA ASN A 50 -4.15 5.58 -7.18
C ASN A 50 -3.92 6.87 -8.00
N MET A 51 -4.32 8.02 -7.49
CA MET A 51 -4.07 9.35 -8.08
C MET A 51 -2.80 10.02 -7.55
N GLN A 52 -2.01 9.34 -6.74
CA GLN A 52 -0.73 9.84 -6.24
C GLN A 52 0.30 9.92 -7.39
N ARG A 53 1.40 10.66 -7.21
CA ARG A 53 2.43 10.96 -8.24
C ARG A 53 2.94 9.75 -9.02
N THR A 54 3.06 8.59 -8.36
CA THR A 54 3.50 7.32 -9.00
C THR A 54 2.35 6.35 -9.21
N GLY A 55 1.09 6.83 -9.21
CA GLY A 55 -0.07 5.96 -9.36
C GLY A 55 -0.36 5.06 -8.16
N SER A 56 0.29 5.27 -7.00
CA SER A 56 0.06 4.52 -5.76
C SER A 56 0.60 5.24 -4.52
N PHE A 57 0.15 4.82 -3.34
CA PHE A 57 0.59 5.35 -2.05
C PHE A 57 2.09 5.19 -1.75
N LYS A 58 2.78 4.31 -2.45
CA LYS A 58 4.16 3.88 -2.12
C LYS A 58 5.17 5.02 -2.07
N ILE A 59 4.98 6.08 -2.84
CA ILE A 59 5.84 7.27 -2.80
C ILE A 59 5.91 7.91 -1.40
N ARG A 60 4.85 7.84 -0.59
CA ARG A 60 4.81 8.41 0.76
C ARG A 60 5.89 7.82 1.66
N GLY A 61 5.90 6.49 1.79
CA GLY A 61 6.89 5.79 2.60
C GLY A 61 8.29 5.84 1.99
N ALA A 62 8.42 5.66 0.67
CA ALA A 62 9.70 5.73 -0.02
C ALA A 62 10.36 7.12 0.17
N PHE A 63 9.63 8.20 -0.11
CA PHE A 63 10.17 9.55 0.05
C PHE A 63 10.51 9.87 1.50
N ASN A 64 9.63 9.51 2.46
CA ASN A 64 9.92 9.73 3.87
C ASN A 64 11.21 9.01 4.31
N LYS A 65 11.38 7.74 3.91
CA LYS A 65 12.60 6.96 4.22
C LYS A 65 13.84 7.59 3.60
N LEU A 66 13.82 7.88 2.30
CA LEU A 66 14.99 8.43 1.61
C LEU A 66 15.35 9.84 2.13
N SER A 67 14.37 10.68 2.41
CA SER A 67 14.61 12.03 2.96
C SER A 67 15.18 12.00 4.38
N SER A 68 14.90 10.96 5.16
CA SER A 68 15.42 10.78 6.53
C SER A 68 16.84 10.21 6.60
N LEU A 69 17.42 9.77 5.48
CA LEU A 69 18.80 9.31 5.43
C LEU A 69 19.77 10.46 5.71
N THR A 70 20.85 10.14 6.40
CA THR A 70 21.99 11.07 6.60
C THR A 70 22.67 11.37 5.28
N ASP A 71 23.42 12.47 5.19
CA ASP A 71 24.17 12.81 3.97
C ASP A 71 25.22 11.74 3.62
N ALA A 72 25.76 11.05 4.63
CA ALA A 72 26.67 9.94 4.41
C ALA A 72 25.99 8.73 3.76
N GLU A 73 24.78 8.41 4.20
CA GLU A 73 23.96 7.33 3.61
C GLU A 73 23.48 7.69 2.21
N LYS A 74 23.02 8.94 1.99
CA LYS A 74 22.63 9.44 0.65
C LYS A 74 23.76 9.31 -0.37
N ARG A 75 25.01 9.62 0.03
CA ARG A 75 26.19 9.47 -0.86
C ARG A 75 26.50 8.03 -1.24
N LYS A 76 26.14 7.04 -0.42
CA LYS A 76 26.28 5.62 -0.76
C LYS A 76 25.27 5.15 -1.81
N GLY A 77 24.18 5.92 -1.98
CA GLY A 77 23.06 5.51 -2.79
C GLY A 77 22.17 4.48 -2.11
N VAL A 78 21.08 4.13 -2.78
CA VAL A 78 20.09 3.19 -2.26
C VAL A 78 19.84 2.03 -3.22
N VAL A 79 19.28 0.93 -2.70
CA VAL A 79 18.84 -0.21 -3.50
C VAL A 79 17.50 -0.70 -3.01
N ALA A 80 16.61 -1.09 -3.94
CA ALA A 80 15.31 -1.69 -3.64
C ALA A 80 15.09 -2.98 -4.46
N CYS A 81 14.21 -3.85 -3.97
CA CYS A 81 13.72 -5.01 -4.70
C CYS A 81 12.20 -4.84 -4.92
N SER A 82 11.79 -4.62 -6.15
CA SER A 82 10.37 -4.53 -6.49
C SER A 82 10.16 -4.44 -8.00
N VAL A 83 9.08 -5.05 -8.50
CA VAL A 83 8.66 -4.95 -9.91
C VAL A 83 7.57 -3.90 -10.12
N GLY A 84 6.97 -3.36 -9.05
CA GLY A 84 5.75 -2.53 -9.14
C GLY A 84 5.87 -1.18 -8.44
N ASN A 85 4.83 -0.88 -7.68
CA ASN A 85 4.61 0.43 -7.03
C ASN A 85 5.76 0.92 -6.16
N HIS A 86 6.43 0.01 -5.43
CA HIS A 86 7.56 0.39 -4.59
C HIS A 86 8.78 0.81 -5.42
N ALA A 87 9.04 0.11 -6.53
CA ALA A 87 10.10 0.47 -7.47
C ALA A 87 9.95 1.93 -7.96
N GLN A 88 8.76 2.27 -8.45
CA GLN A 88 8.44 3.62 -8.92
C GLN A 88 8.52 4.66 -7.79
N GLY A 89 8.02 4.32 -6.59
CA GLY A 89 8.10 5.20 -5.42
C GLY A 89 9.53 5.51 -5.02
N VAL A 90 10.41 4.51 -4.98
CA VAL A 90 11.85 4.68 -4.70
C VAL A 90 12.53 5.48 -5.82
N SER A 91 12.29 5.14 -7.09
CA SER A 91 12.92 5.79 -8.22
C SER A 91 12.59 7.29 -8.30
N LEU A 92 11.30 7.65 -8.17
CA LEU A 92 10.91 9.06 -8.14
C LEU A 92 11.49 9.77 -6.91
N SER A 93 11.54 9.12 -5.75
CA SER A 93 12.14 9.71 -4.54
C SER A 93 13.63 9.97 -4.72
N CYS A 94 14.36 9.05 -5.38
CA CYS A 94 15.77 9.23 -5.73
C CYS A 94 15.96 10.44 -6.64
N ALA A 95 15.18 10.54 -7.71
CA ALA A 95 15.24 11.69 -8.63
C ALA A 95 14.97 13.02 -7.92
N MET A 96 13.97 13.07 -7.04
CA MET A 96 13.59 14.29 -6.29
C MET A 96 14.65 14.72 -5.26
N LEU A 97 15.44 13.78 -4.75
CA LEU A 97 16.43 14.02 -3.68
C LEU A 97 17.88 14.02 -4.19
N GLY A 98 18.11 13.74 -5.48
CA GLY A 98 19.45 13.62 -6.06
C GLY A 98 20.24 12.44 -5.49
N ILE A 99 19.58 11.34 -5.14
CA ILE A 99 20.19 10.12 -4.60
C ILE A 99 20.33 9.10 -5.73
N ASP A 100 21.50 8.47 -5.83
CA ASP A 100 21.73 7.37 -6.77
C ASP A 100 20.94 6.12 -6.32
N GLY A 101 20.01 5.66 -7.16
CA GLY A 101 19.08 4.57 -6.85
C GLY A 101 19.19 3.39 -7.80
N LYS A 102 19.27 2.17 -7.25
CA LYS A 102 19.17 0.91 -7.98
C LYS A 102 17.88 0.18 -7.62
N VAL A 103 17.26 -0.43 -8.63
CA VAL A 103 16.09 -1.31 -8.42
C VAL A 103 16.37 -2.66 -9.06
N VAL A 104 16.39 -3.71 -8.26
CA VAL A 104 16.57 -5.09 -8.74
C VAL A 104 15.22 -5.70 -9.04
N MET A 105 15.08 -6.26 -10.26
CA MET A 105 13.87 -6.94 -10.75
C MET A 105 14.26 -8.30 -11.34
N PRO A 106 13.35 -9.31 -11.32
CA PRO A 106 13.59 -10.57 -12.04
C PRO A 106 13.65 -10.32 -13.54
N LYS A 107 14.39 -11.15 -14.28
CA LYS A 107 14.52 -11.04 -15.76
C LYS A 107 13.19 -11.10 -16.49
N GLY A 108 12.19 -11.82 -15.92
CA GLY A 108 10.84 -11.90 -16.46
C GLY A 108 9.92 -10.74 -16.12
N ALA A 109 10.42 -9.64 -15.53
CA ALA A 109 9.60 -8.47 -15.20
C ALA A 109 8.93 -7.88 -16.46
N PRO A 110 7.64 -7.48 -16.41
CA PRO A 110 6.95 -6.86 -17.52
C PRO A 110 7.69 -5.61 -18.01
N LYS A 111 7.88 -5.49 -19.33
CA LYS A 111 8.61 -4.37 -19.94
C LYS A 111 8.02 -3.00 -19.59
N SER A 112 6.69 -2.91 -19.48
CA SER A 112 5.99 -1.70 -19.05
C SER A 112 6.41 -1.25 -17.64
N LYS A 113 6.54 -2.19 -16.70
CA LYS A 113 6.95 -1.91 -15.31
C LYS A 113 8.44 -1.53 -15.23
N VAL A 114 9.31 -2.16 -16.05
CA VAL A 114 10.72 -1.78 -16.17
C VAL A 114 10.84 -0.36 -16.71
N ALA A 115 10.16 -0.05 -17.82
CA ALA A 115 10.15 1.27 -18.42
C ALA A 115 9.66 2.35 -17.44
N ALA A 116 8.53 2.14 -16.78
CA ALA A 116 7.98 3.07 -15.79
C ALA A 116 8.93 3.35 -14.60
N THR A 117 9.81 2.39 -14.25
CA THR A 117 10.82 2.59 -13.22
C THR A 117 12.02 3.41 -13.76
N CYS A 118 12.47 3.11 -15.00
CA CYS A 118 13.55 3.85 -15.66
C CYS A 118 13.16 5.32 -15.93
N ASP A 119 11.88 5.59 -16.24
CA ASP A 119 11.39 6.96 -16.48
C ASP A 119 11.60 7.88 -15.28
N TYR A 120 11.73 7.33 -14.08
CA TYR A 120 12.09 8.06 -12.85
C TYR A 120 13.58 8.04 -12.53
N SER A 121 14.44 7.71 -13.50
CA SER A 121 15.91 7.83 -13.42
C SER A 121 16.63 6.86 -12.46
N ALA A 122 16.01 5.79 -11.98
CA ALA A 122 16.73 4.74 -11.26
C ALA A 122 17.37 3.74 -12.24
N GLU A 123 18.55 3.23 -11.87
CA GLU A 123 19.16 2.08 -12.56
C GLU A 123 18.35 0.81 -12.29
N VAL A 124 17.86 0.14 -13.34
CA VAL A 124 17.19 -1.14 -13.21
C VAL A 124 18.17 -2.27 -13.47
N VAL A 125 18.37 -3.14 -12.49
CA VAL A 125 19.19 -4.35 -12.55
C VAL A 125 18.30 -5.56 -12.73
N LEU A 126 18.28 -6.17 -13.92
CA LEU A 126 17.53 -7.40 -14.18
C LEU A 126 18.36 -8.61 -13.73
N HIS A 127 17.90 -9.34 -12.69
CA HIS A 127 18.63 -10.47 -12.13
C HIS A 127 17.72 -11.58 -11.64
N GLY A 128 18.14 -12.84 -11.89
CA GLY A 128 17.41 -14.04 -11.43
C GLY A 128 16.07 -14.24 -12.15
N ASP A 129 15.40 -15.33 -11.77
CA ASP A 129 14.14 -15.74 -12.39
C ASP A 129 12.94 -15.58 -11.43
N ASN A 130 13.21 -15.37 -10.14
CA ASN A 130 12.20 -15.25 -9.08
C ASN A 130 12.58 -14.17 -8.03
N PHE A 131 11.68 -13.95 -7.08
CA PHE A 131 11.88 -12.93 -6.03
C PHE A 131 13.06 -13.23 -5.10
N ASN A 132 13.33 -14.51 -4.78
CA ASN A 132 14.44 -14.87 -3.91
C ASN A 132 15.79 -14.55 -4.55
N ASP A 133 15.93 -14.81 -5.85
CA ASP A 133 17.14 -14.47 -6.60
C ASP A 133 17.38 -12.95 -6.61
N THR A 134 16.31 -12.16 -6.76
CA THR A 134 16.41 -10.69 -6.73
C THR A 134 16.79 -10.16 -5.36
N ILE A 135 16.28 -10.75 -4.26
CA ILE A 135 16.67 -10.40 -2.89
C ILE A 135 18.13 -10.77 -2.62
N ALA A 136 18.59 -11.92 -3.08
CA ALA A 136 20.01 -12.32 -2.96
C ALA A 136 20.92 -11.31 -3.66
N LYS A 137 20.54 -10.83 -4.86
CA LYS A 137 21.29 -9.79 -5.58
C LYS A 137 21.28 -8.44 -4.87
N VAL A 138 20.17 -8.07 -4.23
CA VAL A 138 20.13 -6.86 -3.39
C VAL A 138 21.11 -6.98 -2.24
N SER A 139 21.16 -8.14 -1.56
CA SER A 139 22.10 -8.37 -0.45
C SER A 139 23.56 -8.26 -0.91
N GLU A 140 23.89 -8.81 -2.09
CA GLU A 140 25.21 -8.66 -2.71
C GLU A 140 25.57 -7.18 -2.98
N ILE A 141 24.62 -6.42 -3.54
CA ILE A 141 24.82 -4.96 -3.81
C ILE A 141 25.03 -4.18 -2.50
N VAL A 142 24.25 -4.49 -1.45
CA VAL A 142 24.43 -3.86 -0.13
C VAL A 142 25.81 -4.17 0.44
N GLU A 143 26.27 -5.42 0.36
CA GLU A 143 27.57 -5.83 0.89
C GLU A 143 28.75 -5.20 0.08
N MET A 144 28.68 -5.24 -1.25
CA MET A 144 29.79 -4.80 -2.11
C MET A 144 29.86 -3.30 -2.33
N GLU A 145 28.70 -2.63 -2.46
CA GLU A 145 28.62 -1.20 -2.77
C GLU A 145 28.29 -0.34 -1.53
N GLY A 146 27.88 -0.96 -0.42
CA GLY A 146 27.50 -0.28 0.81
C GLY A 146 26.19 0.52 0.69
N ARG A 147 25.36 0.27 -0.34
CA ARG A 147 24.08 0.95 -0.56
C ARG A 147 23.10 0.67 0.56
N ILE A 148 22.18 1.59 0.77
CA ILE A 148 21.13 1.45 1.79
C ILE A 148 19.94 0.72 1.16
N PHE A 149 19.55 -0.42 1.74
CA PHE A 149 18.33 -1.11 1.32
C PHE A 149 17.08 -0.34 1.75
N ILE A 150 16.13 -0.19 0.82
CA ILE A 150 14.84 0.46 1.06
C ILE A 150 13.73 -0.61 1.04
N PRO A 151 13.25 -1.06 2.22
CA PRO A 151 12.20 -2.09 2.30
C PRO A 151 10.86 -1.58 1.77
N PRO A 152 10.02 -2.47 1.19
CA PRO A 152 8.72 -2.07 0.64
C PRO A 152 7.64 -1.81 1.69
N TYR A 153 7.81 -2.24 2.95
CA TYR A 153 6.81 -2.10 4.03
C TYR A 153 7.39 -2.18 5.44
N ASP A 154 8.35 -3.07 5.75
CA ASP A 154 8.79 -3.37 7.12
C ASP A 154 9.95 -2.47 7.56
N ASP A 155 9.67 -1.18 7.67
CA ASP A 155 10.63 -0.15 8.13
C ASP A 155 9.86 0.99 8.81
N PRO A 156 10.29 1.49 9.98
CA PRO A 156 9.56 2.51 10.73
C PRO A 156 9.31 3.79 9.91
N LYS A 157 10.27 4.25 9.12
CA LYS A 157 10.12 5.47 8.32
C LYS A 157 9.22 5.23 7.09
N VAL A 158 9.22 4.01 6.52
CA VAL A 158 8.26 3.64 5.45
C VAL A 158 6.84 3.59 6.04
N ILE A 159 6.63 2.92 7.16
CA ILE A 159 5.32 2.83 7.84
C ILE A 159 4.80 4.23 8.20
N ALA A 160 5.65 5.07 8.79
CA ALA A 160 5.28 6.44 9.15
C ALA A 160 4.86 7.29 7.94
N GLY A 161 5.56 7.15 6.80
CA GLY A 161 5.18 7.82 5.55
C GLY A 161 3.78 7.41 5.08
N GLN A 162 3.44 6.12 5.14
CA GLN A 162 2.11 5.62 4.80
C GLN A 162 1.03 6.11 5.77
N GLY A 163 1.38 6.26 7.05
CA GLY A 163 0.50 6.76 8.11
C GLY A 163 -0.02 8.17 7.86
N THR A 164 0.66 8.97 7.03
CA THR A 164 0.19 10.31 6.65
C THR A 164 -1.18 10.29 5.96
N ILE A 165 -1.58 9.17 5.35
CA ILE A 165 -2.92 8.97 4.81
C ILE A 165 -3.97 9.03 5.94
N GLY A 166 -3.69 8.41 7.08
CA GLY A 166 -4.57 8.46 8.25
C GLY A 166 -4.75 9.89 8.77
N LEU A 167 -3.67 10.70 8.80
CA LEU A 167 -3.79 12.12 9.17
C LEU A 167 -4.65 12.90 8.17
N GLU A 168 -4.48 12.67 6.86
CA GLU A 168 -5.31 13.32 5.84
C GLU A 168 -6.80 12.94 5.96
N ILE A 169 -7.09 11.67 6.29
CA ILE A 169 -8.47 11.20 6.54
C ILE A 169 -9.07 11.97 7.72
N MET A 170 -8.37 12.06 8.84
CA MET A 170 -8.86 12.75 10.03
C MET A 170 -9.03 14.26 9.83
N GLU A 171 -8.23 14.87 8.95
CA GLU A 171 -8.40 16.29 8.57
C GLU A 171 -9.64 16.52 7.71
N ASP A 172 -9.94 15.61 6.78
CA ASP A 172 -11.01 15.77 5.81
C ASP A 172 -12.35 15.22 6.33
N LEU A 173 -12.33 14.23 7.26
CA LEU A 173 -13.51 13.57 7.83
C LEU A 173 -13.23 13.12 9.27
N TYR A 174 -13.29 14.07 10.22
CA TYR A 174 -12.93 13.81 11.62
C TYR A 174 -13.90 12.86 12.34
N ASP A 175 -15.12 12.68 11.84
CA ASP A 175 -16.20 11.87 12.38
C ASP A 175 -16.40 10.55 11.60
N VAL A 176 -15.33 10.05 10.97
CA VAL A 176 -15.31 8.73 10.33
C VAL A 176 -15.49 7.61 11.36
N ASP A 177 -16.28 6.59 11.04
CA ASP A 177 -16.49 5.43 11.90
C ASP A 177 -15.53 4.27 11.56
N ASN A 178 -15.23 4.08 10.26
CA ASN A 178 -14.41 2.95 9.80
C ASN A 178 -13.44 3.35 8.69
N VAL A 179 -12.26 2.74 8.68
CA VAL A 179 -11.26 2.86 7.60
C VAL A 179 -10.91 1.46 7.10
N ILE A 180 -11.17 1.19 5.82
CA ILE A 180 -10.96 -0.12 5.19
C ILE A 180 -9.69 -0.05 4.34
N VAL A 181 -8.73 -0.93 4.62
CA VAL A 181 -7.36 -0.82 4.10
C VAL A 181 -6.89 -2.12 3.46
N PRO A 182 -6.40 -2.11 2.20
CA PRO A 182 -5.75 -3.26 1.58
C PRO A 182 -4.48 -3.67 2.32
N ILE A 183 -4.24 -4.98 2.46
CA ILE A 183 -3.05 -5.52 3.10
C ILE A 183 -2.24 -6.38 2.13
N GLY A 184 -0.96 -6.03 1.93
CA GLY A 184 0.08 -6.95 1.49
C GLY A 184 1.00 -7.28 2.67
N GLY A 185 2.20 -6.71 2.74
CA GLY A 185 3.12 -6.88 3.87
C GLY A 185 2.78 -6.06 5.13
N GLY A 186 1.71 -5.26 5.12
CA GLY A 186 1.16 -4.57 6.28
C GLY A 186 1.56 -3.11 6.47
N GLY A 187 2.51 -2.54 5.69
CA GLY A 187 3.02 -1.18 5.94
C GLY A 187 1.97 -0.08 5.81
N LEU A 188 1.00 -0.21 4.89
CA LEU A 188 -0.07 0.75 4.71
C LEU A 188 -1.02 0.78 5.91
N ILE A 189 -1.57 -0.38 6.26
CA ILE A 189 -2.54 -0.48 7.34
C ILE A 189 -1.89 -0.17 8.70
N ALA A 190 -0.65 -0.61 8.93
CA ALA A 190 0.09 -0.29 10.15
C ALA A 190 0.23 1.21 10.35
N GLY A 191 0.69 1.94 9.34
CA GLY A 191 0.81 3.40 9.42
C GLY A 191 -0.53 4.10 9.62
N ILE A 192 -1.57 3.72 8.87
CA ILE A 192 -2.93 4.28 9.01
C ILE A 192 -3.49 3.98 10.42
N ALA A 193 -3.32 2.74 10.91
CA ALA A 193 -3.82 2.35 12.24
C ALA A 193 -3.15 3.18 13.36
N VAL A 194 -1.83 3.37 13.32
CA VAL A 194 -1.15 4.25 14.28
C VAL A 194 -1.73 5.66 14.25
N ALA A 195 -1.88 6.26 13.06
CA ALA A 195 -2.41 7.61 12.94
C ALA A 195 -3.85 7.72 13.49
N ILE A 196 -4.74 6.84 13.04
CA ILE A 196 -6.17 6.85 13.41
C ILE A 196 -6.35 6.58 14.91
N LYS A 197 -5.78 5.48 15.42
CA LYS A 197 -5.97 5.05 16.80
C LYS A 197 -5.35 6.02 17.82
N SER A 198 -4.26 6.68 17.46
CA SER A 198 -3.65 7.73 18.31
C SER A 198 -4.52 8.98 18.42
N ILE A 199 -5.34 9.29 17.41
CA ILE A 199 -6.25 10.43 17.41
C ILE A 199 -7.59 10.06 18.03
N ASN A 200 -8.18 8.96 17.56
CA ASN A 200 -9.46 8.45 18.06
C ASN A 200 -9.50 6.91 18.03
N PRO A 201 -9.31 6.23 19.17
CA PRO A 201 -9.26 4.78 19.26
C PRO A 201 -10.61 4.09 18.97
N THR A 202 -11.72 4.82 18.94
CA THR A 202 -13.05 4.24 18.67
C THR A 202 -13.29 4.01 17.17
N ILE A 203 -12.51 4.63 16.30
CA ILE A 203 -12.60 4.42 14.85
C ILE A 203 -12.03 3.05 14.52
N ARG A 204 -12.80 2.25 13.78
CA ARG A 204 -12.34 0.92 13.36
C ARG A 204 -11.40 1.00 12.16
N VAL A 205 -10.31 0.26 12.23
CA VAL A 205 -9.39 0.03 11.11
C VAL A 205 -9.50 -1.44 10.74
N ILE A 206 -10.01 -1.72 9.54
CA ILE A 206 -10.27 -3.08 9.06
C ILE A 206 -9.42 -3.37 7.85
N GLY A 207 -8.69 -4.47 7.91
CA GLY A 207 -7.82 -4.95 6.84
C GLY A 207 -8.56 -5.81 5.81
N VAL A 208 -8.06 -5.80 4.56
CA VAL A 208 -8.59 -6.67 3.50
C VAL A 208 -7.45 -7.37 2.77
N GLN A 209 -7.53 -8.69 2.65
CA GLN A 209 -6.64 -9.52 1.83
C GLN A 209 -7.42 -10.39 0.84
N SER A 210 -6.73 -10.86 -0.20
CA SER A 210 -7.26 -11.93 -1.06
C SER A 210 -7.26 -13.27 -0.33
N GLU A 211 -8.27 -14.10 -0.57
CA GLU A 211 -8.32 -15.51 -0.09
C GLU A 211 -7.11 -16.31 -0.59
N ASN A 212 -6.54 -15.94 -1.74
CA ASN A 212 -5.37 -16.60 -2.33
C ASN A 212 -4.04 -16.18 -1.69
N VAL A 213 -4.01 -15.03 -0.99
CA VAL A 213 -2.81 -14.45 -0.38
C VAL A 213 -3.18 -13.76 0.92
N HIS A 214 -3.14 -14.49 2.04
CA HIS A 214 -3.65 -14.02 3.31
C HIS A 214 -2.69 -14.24 4.51
N GLY A 215 -1.39 -14.09 4.27
CA GLY A 215 -0.37 -14.29 5.32
C GLY A 215 -0.55 -13.40 6.55
N MET A 216 -0.98 -12.13 6.40
CA MET A 216 -1.26 -11.25 7.54
C MET A 216 -2.53 -11.68 8.28
N ALA A 217 -3.62 -12.04 7.57
CA ALA A 217 -4.85 -12.51 8.21
C ALA A 217 -4.62 -13.81 8.99
N ALA A 218 -3.90 -14.76 8.39
CA ALA A 218 -3.52 -15.99 9.07
C ALA A 218 -2.69 -15.72 10.34
N SER A 219 -1.71 -14.82 10.25
CA SER A 219 -0.90 -14.41 11.39
C SER A 219 -1.70 -13.67 12.47
N PHE A 220 -2.60 -12.80 12.07
CA PHE A 220 -3.48 -12.03 12.97
C PHE A 220 -4.38 -12.96 13.80
N HIS A 221 -5.02 -13.94 13.15
CA HIS A 221 -5.92 -14.87 13.83
C HIS A 221 -5.20 -15.95 14.64
N SER A 222 -3.99 -16.38 14.24
CA SER A 222 -3.21 -17.36 15.01
C SER A 222 -2.48 -16.75 16.21
N GLY A 223 -2.27 -15.42 16.23
CA GLY A 223 -1.50 -14.73 17.26
C GLY A 223 0.02 -14.82 17.08
N GLU A 224 0.51 -15.40 15.99
CA GLU A 224 1.93 -15.51 15.64
C GLU A 224 2.18 -15.33 14.15
N ILE A 225 3.39 -14.89 13.79
CA ILE A 225 3.73 -14.71 12.37
C ILE A 225 3.81 -16.05 11.65
N THR A 226 2.97 -16.22 10.65
CA THR A 226 2.95 -17.40 9.79
C THR A 226 3.31 -17.05 8.34
N THR A 227 3.84 -18.03 7.60
CA THR A 227 4.06 -17.90 6.16
C THR A 227 2.99 -18.70 5.44
N HIS A 228 2.19 -18.04 4.62
CA HIS A 228 1.14 -18.70 3.85
C HIS A 228 1.54 -18.82 2.38
N ARG A 229 1.35 -20.01 1.80
CA ARG A 229 1.65 -20.22 0.38
C ARG A 229 0.67 -19.43 -0.47
N THR A 230 1.19 -18.64 -1.41
CA THR A 230 0.36 -17.91 -2.37
C THR A 230 -0.02 -18.78 -3.56
N THR A 231 -1.22 -18.61 -4.09
CA THR A 231 -1.72 -19.31 -5.27
C THR A 231 -1.95 -18.38 -6.46
N GLY A 232 -1.42 -17.14 -6.36
CA GLY A 232 -1.60 -16.07 -7.33
C GLY A 232 -2.91 -15.30 -7.11
N THR A 233 -2.87 -13.99 -7.37
CA THR A 233 -4.02 -13.09 -7.18
C THR A 233 -4.05 -11.98 -8.21
N LEU A 234 -5.24 -11.44 -8.50
CA LEU A 234 -5.40 -10.18 -9.24
C LEU A 234 -4.78 -9.01 -8.48
N ALA A 235 -4.71 -9.11 -7.15
CA ALA A 235 -4.12 -8.10 -6.27
C ALA A 235 -2.58 -8.28 -6.15
N ASP A 236 -1.85 -8.32 -7.28
CA ASP A 236 -0.41 -8.59 -7.37
C ASP A 236 0.43 -7.67 -6.47
N GLY A 237 0.03 -6.40 -6.29
CA GLY A 237 0.66 -5.47 -5.34
C GLY A 237 0.56 -5.88 -3.87
N CYS A 238 -0.31 -6.83 -3.54
CA CYS A 238 -0.51 -7.41 -2.22
C CYS A 238 -0.08 -8.88 -2.11
N ASP A 239 0.58 -9.44 -3.14
CA ASP A 239 1.08 -10.83 -3.14
C ASP A 239 2.29 -10.99 -2.22
N VAL A 240 2.02 -11.06 -0.92
CA VAL A 240 3.02 -11.17 0.14
C VAL A 240 2.66 -12.36 1.04
N SER A 241 3.49 -13.40 0.99
CA SER A 241 3.27 -14.67 1.71
C SER A 241 3.44 -14.56 3.23
N ARG A 242 4.27 -13.62 3.71
CA ARG A 242 4.59 -13.43 5.12
C ARG A 242 4.58 -11.94 5.46
N PRO A 243 3.88 -11.51 6.53
CA PRO A 243 3.92 -10.12 6.99
C PRO A 243 5.32 -9.71 7.46
N GLY A 244 5.57 -8.41 7.54
CA GLY A 244 6.75 -7.87 8.22
C GLY A 244 6.67 -8.09 9.73
N ASN A 245 7.79 -8.04 10.41
CA ASN A 245 7.82 -8.18 11.87
C ASN A 245 7.22 -6.95 12.56
N LEU A 246 7.68 -5.75 12.16
CA LEU A 246 7.18 -4.49 12.70
C LEU A 246 5.71 -4.25 12.32
N THR A 247 5.36 -4.54 11.05
CA THR A 247 3.98 -4.36 10.60
C THR A 247 3.01 -5.30 11.29
N TYR A 248 3.40 -6.55 11.55
CA TYR A 248 2.58 -7.50 12.29
C TYR A 248 2.34 -7.05 13.74
N GLU A 249 3.39 -6.59 14.43
CA GLU A 249 3.28 -6.08 15.80
C GLU A 249 2.24 -4.97 15.90
N ILE A 250 2.30 -3.98 14.99
CA ILE A 250 1.35 -2.87 14.96
C ILE A 250 -0.06 -3.36 14.59
N VAL A 251 -0.19 -4.22 13.57
CA VAL A 251 -1.48 -4.73 13.11
C VAL A 251 -2.17 -5.53 14.21
N ARG A 252 -1.45 -6.41 14.90
CA ARG A 252 -1.98 -7.19 16.01
C ARG A 252 -2.56 -6.33 17.13
N GLU A 253 -1.94 -5.18 17.41
CA GLU A 253 -2.33 -4.31 18.52
C GLU A 253 -3.46 -3.33 18.15
N LEU A 254 -3.45 -2.80 16.91
CA LEU A 254 -4.29 -1.65 16.55
C LEU A 254 -5.39 -1.95 15.53
N VAL A 255 -5.32 -3.05 14.79
CA VAL A 255 -6.32 -3.39 13.76
C VAL A 255 -7.48 -4.16 14.39
N ASP A 256 -8.70 -3.79 14.06
CA ASP A 256 -9.90 -4.35 14.69
C ASP A 256 -10.33 -5.68 14.06
N ASP A 257 -10.10 -5.85 12.73
CA ASP A 257 -10.48 -7.07 12.01
C ASP A 257 -9.74 -7.16 10.67
N ILE A 258 -9.64 -8.37 10.12
CA ILE A 258 -9.12 -8.62 8.78
C ILE A 258 -10.06 -9.56 8.04
N VAL A 259 -10.63 -9.10 6.92
CA VAL A 259 -11.54 -9.88 6.08
C VAL A 259 -10.87 -10.33 4.79
N LEU A 260 -11.29 -11.48 4.28
CA LEU A 260 -10.79 -12.04 3.04
C LEU A 260 -11.82 -11.86 1.92
N VAL A 261 -11.33 -11.59 0.70
CA VAL A 261 -12.14 -11.46 -0.51
C VAL A 261 -11.63 -12.40 -1.60
N SER A 262 -12.57 -12.94 -2.39
CA SER A 262 -12.27 -13.82 -3.51
C SER A 262 -11.77 -13.02 -4.73
N GLU A 263 -11.14 -13.72 -5.68
CA GLU A 263 -10.68 -13.12 -6.93
C GLU A 263 -11.84 -12.55 -7.78
N ASP A 264 -13.02 -13.16 -7.71
CA ASP A 264 -14.22 -12.65 -8.39
C ASP A 264 -14.77 -11.39 -7.71
N GLU A 265 -14.73 -11.31 -6.38
CA GLU A 265 -15.09 -10.09 -5.65
C GLU A 265 -14.12 -8.93 -6.00
N ILE A 266 -12.80 -9.22 -6.13
CA ILE A 266 -11.81 -8.23 -6.57
C ILE A 266 -12.13 -7.76 -8.01
N ARG A 267 -12.33 -8.69 -8.93
CA ARG A 267 -12.70 -8.39 -10.33
C ARG A 267 -13.94 -7.51 -10.42
N ASN A 268 -15.02 -7.90 -9.74
CA ASN A 268 -16.27 -7.16 -9.72
C ASN A 268 -16.11 -5.75 -9.15
N SER A 269 -15.27 -5.59 -8.14
CA SER A 269 -14.94 -4.29 -7.56
C SER A 269 -14.19 -3.39 -8.55
N MET A 270 -13.19 -3.92 -9.27
CA MET A 270 -12.48 -3.18 -10.32
C MET A 270 -13.44 -2.70 -11.40
N ILE A 271 -14.34 -3.56 -11.87
CA ILE A 271 -15.38 -3.22 -12.87
C ILE A 271 -16.30 -2.12 -12.32
N ALA A 272 -16.75 -2.24 -11.08
CA ALA A 272 -17.62 -1.24 -10.45
C ALA A 272 -16.94 0.12 -10.31
N LEU A 273 -15.67 0.17 -9.92
CA LEU A 273 -14.88 1.40 -9.84
C LEU A 273 -14.76 2.09 -11.20
N ILE A 274 -14.47 1.35 -12.26
CA ILE A 274 -14.41 1.89 -13.64
C ILE A 274 -15.79 2.40 -14.07
N GLN A 275 -16.83 1.56 -13.96
CA GLN A 275 -18.15 1.88 -14.51
C GLN A 275 -18.90 2.95 -13.71
N ARG A 276 -18.79 2.95 -12.39
CA ARG A 276 -19.60 3.79 -11.50
C ARG A 276 -18.85 5.01 -10.98
N ASN A 277 -17.55 4.88 -10.68
CA ASN A 277 -16.73 5.97 -10.14
C ASN A 277 -15.79 6.58 -11.19
N LYS A 278 -15.65 5.98 -12.39
CA LYS A 278 -14.73 6.43 -13.46
C LYS A 278 -13.26 6.40 -13.00
N VAL A 279 -12.94 5.44 -12.16
CA VAL A 279 -11.61 5.27 -11.56
C VAL A 279 -11.01 3.94 -11.99
N VAL A 280 -9.82 3.99 -12.58
CA VAL A 280 -9.03 2.79 -12.93
C VAL A 280 -8.14 2.44 -11.74
N THR A 281 -8.20 1.17 -11.32
CA THR A 281 -7.37 0.63 -10.24
C THR A 281 -6.70 -0.66 -10.66
N GLU A 282 -5.57 -0.98 -10.05
CA GLU A 282 -5.04 -2.35 -10.02
C GLU A 282 -5.82 -3.22 -9.02
N GLY A 283 -5.65 -4.53 -9.05
CA GLY A 283 -6.37 -5.44 -8.14
C GLY A 283 -6.13 -5.13 -6.66
N ALA A 284 -4.89 -4.81 -6.28
CA ALA A 284 -4.55 -4.40 -4.92
C ALA A 284 -5.29 -3.11 -4.49
N GLY A 285 -5.48 -2.17 -5.43
CA GLY A 285 -6.23 -0.94 -5.19
C GLY A 285 -7.73 -1.15 -5.01
N ALA A 286 -8.28 -2.27 -5.49
CA ALA A 286 -9.70 -2.59 -5.42
C ALA A 286 -10.11 -3.42 -4.21
N LEU A 287 -9.16 -4.00 -3.44
CA LEU A 287 -9.42 -4.91 -2.32
C LEU A 287 -10.42 -4.35 -1.29
N ALA A 288 -10.20 -3.12 -0.83
CA ALA A 288 -11.07 -2.50 0.17
C ALA A 288 -12.50 -2.34 -0.35
N CYS A 289 -12.68 -1.95 -1.62
CA CYS A 289 -13.99 -1.87 -2.25
C CYS A 289 -14.61 -3.26 -2.51
N ALA A 290 -13.81 -4.30 -2.74
CA ALA A 290 -14.30 -5.67 -2.87
C ALA A 290 -14.95 -6.13 -1.56
N ALA A 291 -14.34 -5.86 -0.42
CA ALA A 291 -14.90 -6.17 0.89
C ALA A 291 -16.21 -5.40 1.16
N LEU A 292 -16.32 -4.14 0.70
CA LEU A 292 -17.56 -3.36 0.79
C LEU A 292 -18.70 -4.00 -0.02
N LEU A 293 -18.43 -4.47 -1.25
CA LEU A 293 -19.46 -5.03 -2.13
C LEU A 293 -19.84 -6.48 -1.80
N SER A 294 -18.98 -7.22 -1.10
CA SER A 294 -19.19 -8.62 -0.73
C SER A 294 -20.23 -8.81 0.38
N GLY A 295 -20.59 -7.73 1.10
CA GLY A 295 -21.46 -7.80 2.28
C GLY A 295 -20.75 -8.27 3.56
N LYS A 296 -19.47 -8.66 3.48
CA LYS A 296 -18.69 -9.15 4.64
C LYS A 296 -18.48 -8.09 5.73
N LEU A 297 -18.66 -6.81 5.38
CA LEU A 297 -18.51 -5.68 6.28
C LEU A 297 -19.83 -5.04 6.75
N ASP A 298 -20.99 -5.56 6.35
CA ASP A 298 -22.29 -4.94 6.58
C ASP A 298 -22.53 -4.55 8.05
N GLN A 299 -22.12 -5.40 8.99
CA GLN A 299 -22.23 -5.13 10.42
C GLN A 299 -21.47 -3.90 10.92
N TYR A 300 -20.42 -3.49 10.18
CA TYR A 300 -19.56 -2.36 10.54
C TYR A 300 -19.96 -1.06 9.84
N ILE A 301 -20.52 -1.16 8.60
CA ILE A 301 -20.62 -0.01 7.68
C ILE A 301 -22.03 0.55 7.52
N GLN A 302 -23.10 -0.23 7.84
CA GLN A 302 -24.46 0.24 7.68
C GLN A 302 -24.76 1.43 8.61
N ASN A 303 -25.30 2.52 8.02
CA ASN A 303 -25.55 3.80 8.69
C ASN A 303 -24.29 4.46 9.31
N ARG A 304 -23.10 4.16 8.77
CA ARG A 304 -21.80 4.65 9.25
C ARG A 304 -21.03 5.37 8.14
N LYS A 305 -20.14 6.26 8.56
CA LYS A 305 -19.15 6.90 7.68
C LYS A 305 -17.93 6.03 7.55
N THR A 306 -17.65 5.58 6.34
CA THR A 306 -16.56 4.63 6.07
C THR A 306 -15.67 5.15 4.95
N VAL A 307 -14.36 5.15 5.19
CA VAL A 307 -13.34 5.45 4.17
C VAL A 307 -12.75 4.15 3.64
N SER A 308 -12.76 3.98 2.31
CA SER A 308 -12.12 2.88 1.61
C SER A 308 -10.88 3.38 0.88
N ILE A 309 -9.73 2.75 1.10
CA ILE A 309 -8.47 3.15 0.49
C ILE A 309 -8.32 2.51 -0.90
N ILE A 310 -8.23 3.34 -1.94
CA ILE A 310 -7.86 2.93 -3.30
C ILE A 310 -6.35 3.05 -3.43
N SER A 311 -5.63 1.99 -3.09
CA SER A 311 -4.19 2.05 -2.79
C SER A 311 -3.28 2.26 -4.01
N GLY A 312 -3.74 1.88 -5.22
CA GLY A 312 -2.96 2.01 -6.46
C GLY A 312 -3.77 1.77 -7.73
N GLY A 313 -3.21 2.22 -8.86
CA GLY A 313 -3.84 2.12 -10.18
C GLY A 313 -2.88 1.71 -11.29
N ASN A 314 -1.69 1.22 -10.98
CA ASN A 314 -0.66 0.83 -11.96
C ASN A 314 -0.99 -0.53 -12.59
N ILE A 315 -1.84 -0.51 -13.60
CA ILE A 315 -2.31 -1.69 -14.33
C ILE A 315 -2.19 -1.48 -15.84
N ASP A 316 -1.78 -2.52 -16.57
CA ASP A 316 -1.72 -2.48 -18.03
C ASP A 316 -3.13 -2.53 -18.66
N LEU A 317 -3.34 -1.77 -19.74
CA LEU A 317 -4.64 -1.74 -20.44
C LEU A 317 -5.08 -3.12 -20.93
N SER A 318 -4.16 -3.97 -21.38
CA SER A 318 -4.44 -5.35 -21.74
C SER A 318 -5.02 -6.16 -20.58
N ARG A 319 -4.55 -5.90 -19.35
CA ARG A 319 -5.08 -6.54 -18.16
C ARG A 319 -6.47 -6.01 -17.81
N VAL A 320 -6.70 -4.70 -17.97
CA VAL A 320 -8.03 -4.10 -17.80
C VAL A 320 -9.03 -4.73 -18.79
N SER A 321 -8.64 -4.89 -20.06
CA SER A 321 -9.46 -5.54 -21.09
C SER A 321 -9.84 -6.97 -20.70
N GLN A 322 -8.88 -7.78 -20.24
CA GLN A 322 -9.14 -9.14 -19.76
C GLN A 322 -10.11 -9.19 -18.57
N ILE A 323 -9.95 -8.25 -17.62
CA ILE A 323 -10.78 -8.19 -16.40
C ILE A 323 -12.21 -7.77 -16.74
N THR A 324 -12.38 -6.79 -17.64
CA THR A 324 -13.71 -6.25 -18.03
C THR A 324 -14.43 -7.09 -19.05
N GLY A 325 -13.76 -8.06 -19.68
CA GLY A 325 -14.34 -8.86 -20.77
C GLY A 325 -14.47 -8.09 -22.10
N PHE A 326 -13.88 -6.89 -22.20
CA PHE A 326 -13.74 -6.21 -23.48
C PHE A 326 -12.65 -6.94 -24.27
N VAL A 327 -13.07 -7.86 -25.12
CA VAL A 327 -12.24 -8.42 -26.18
C VAL A 327 -12.31 -7.43 -27.34
N ASP A 328 -11.18 -7.08 -27.95
CA ASP A 328 -11.17 -6.31 -29.20
C ASP A 328 -12.09 -6.99 -30.23
N ALA A 329 -13.12 -6.28 -30.65
CA ALA A 329 -14.02 -6.71 -31.70
C ALA A 329 -13.37 -6.49 -33.09
#